data_7d1e162015970da45c6a53dd04bb78cb
#
_entry.id   7d1e162015970da45c6a53dd04bb78cb
#
_cell.length_a   1.000
_cell.length_b   1.000
_cell.length_c   1.000
_cell.angle_alpha   90.00
_cell.angle_beta   90.00
_cell.angle_gamma   90.00
#
_symmetry.space_group_name_H-M   'P 1'
#
loop_
_entity.id
_entity.type
_entity.pdbx_description
1 polymer ?
#
loop_
_entity_poly.entity_id
_entity_poly.type
_entity_poly.pdbx_seq_one_letter_code
_entity_poly.pdbx_strand_id
1 'polypeptide(L)'
;LGIRPATVHPRATEHIPQIIALIQRLIDKGLAYESQGDVYYRVRAFPSYGCLCGQNLEDLESGARVSVDEVKEDPLDFALWKAQKPGEPAWESPWGMGRPGWHIECSAMSTTYLGETFDIHGGGKDLLFPHHENEIAQTSGATGKPYVRYWMHNGFINIDNEKMSKSKGNFFTVRDISKEFDLEAVRLFMLSAHYLSLIHISE
;
A
#
# COMPACT_ATOMS: atom_id res chain seq x y z
N LEU A 1 -14.30 -10.61 -16.72
CA LEU A 1 -14.63 -11.57 -15.65
C LEU A 1 -16.01 -11.35 -15.02
N GLY A 2 -16.81 -10.38 -15.48
CA GLY A 2 -18.15 -10.10 -14.94
C GLY A 2 -18.16 -9.70 -13.45
N ILE A 3 -17.08 -9.08 -12.97
CA ILE A 3 -16.99 -8.59 -11.59
C ILE A 3 -17.81 -7.28 -11.49
N ARG A 4 -18.73 -7.24 -10.53
CA ARG A 4 -19.50 -6.02 -10.27
C ARG A 4 -18.57 -4.91 -9.77
N PRO A 5 -18.78 -3.65 -10.20
CA PRO A 5 -18.00 -2.54 -9.69
C PRO A 5 -18.20 -2.37 -8.17
N ALA A 6 -17.20 -1.83 -7.50
CA ALA A 6 -17.32 -1.43 -6.10
C ALA A 6 -18.30 -0.26 -5.95
N THR A 7 -18.83 -0.05 -4.75
CA THR A 7 -19.73 1.07 -4.44
C THR A 7 -19.04 2.42 -4.67
N VAL A 8 -17.76 2.50 -4.35
CA VAL A 8 -16.92 3.69 -4.55
C VAL A 8 -15.59 3.25 -5.18
N HIS A 9 -15.13 4.01 -6.18
CA HIS A 9 -13.81 3.90 -6.80
C HIS A 9 -13.06 5.21 -6.57
N PRO A 10 -12.42 5.39 -5.40
CA PRO A 10 -11.76 6.65 -5.07
C PRO A 10 -10.51 6.86 -5.92
N ARG A 11 -10.21 8.12 -6.22
CA ARG A 11 -8.98 8.53 -6.92
C ARG A 11 -8.13 9.38 -6.00
N ALA A 12 -6.86 9.08 -5.87
CA ALA A 12 -5.92 9.84 -5.03
C ALA A 12 -5.89 11.33 -5.41
N THR A 13 -5.98 11.64 -6.71
CA THR A 13 -6.01 13.01 -7.24
C THR A 13 -7.21 13.84 -6.80
N GLU A 14 -8.27 13.21 -6.36
CA GLU A 14 -9.49 13.85 -5.84
C GLU A 14 -9.47 13.98 -4.30
N HIS A 15 -8.42 13.45 -3.64
CA HIS A 15 -8.31 13.38 -2.18
C HIS A 15 -7.07 14.08 -1.62
N ILE A 16 -6.44 14.95 -2.39
CA ILE A 16 -5.24 15.69 -1.94
C ILE A 16 -5.46 16.46 -0.64
N PRO A 17 -6.59 17.18 -0.42
CA PRO A 17 -6.83 17.86 0.85
C PRO A 17 -6.89 16.90 2.05
N GLN A 18 -7.50 15.72 1.89
CA GLN A 18 -7.59 14.71 2.95
C GLN A 18 -6.23 14.09 3.26
N ILE A 19 -5.42 13.86 2.22
CA ILE A 19 -4.04 13.37 2.36
C ILE A 19 -3.21 14.39 3.15
N ILE A 20 -3.24 15.67 2.77
CA ILE A 20 -2.51 16.74 3.45
C ILE A 20 -2.97 16.84 4.92
N ALA A 21 -4.27 16.79 5.17
CA ALA A 21 -4.80 16.84 6.54
C ALA A 21 -4.34 15.65 7.39
N LEU A 22 -4.27 14.44 6.82
CA LEU A 22 -3.78 13.26 7.52
C LEU A 22 -2.28 13.38 7.83
N ILE A 23 -1.47 13.85 6.88
CA ILE A 23 -0.04 14.09 7.09
C ILE A 23 0.18 15.14 8.18
N GLN A 24 -0.58 16.24 8.15
CA GLN A 24 -0.47 17.29 9.18
C GLN A 24 -0.77 16.74 10.58
N ARG A 25 -1.81 15.90 10.72
CA ARG A 25 -2.11 15.21 12.01
C ARG A 25 -0.94 14.37 12.50
N LEU A 26 -0.20 13.71 11.59
CA LEU A 26 0.98 12.93 11.95
C LEU A 26 2.15 13.82 12.39
N ILE A 27 2.37 14.94 11.73
CA ILE A 27 3.38 15.94 12.13
C ILE A 27 3.05 16.51 13.50
N ASP A 28 1.81 16.93 13.73
CA ASP A 28 1.35 17.51 15.01
C ASP A 28 1.53 16.54 16.18
N LYS A 29 1.52 15.23 15.91
CA LYS A 29 1.77 14.17 16.90
C LYS A 29 3.24 13.74 17.01
N GLY A 30 4.14 14.35 16.25
CA GLY A 30 5.56 14.00 16.25
C GLY A 30 5.88 12.68 15.54
N LEU A 31 4.91 12.08 14.82
CA LEU A 31 5.06 10.84 14.05
C LEU A 31 5.56 11.05 12.63
N ALA A 32 5.65 12.31 12.18
CA ALA A 32 6.19 12.67 10.90
C ALA A 32 7.00 13.97 11.01
N TYR A 33 7.85 14.22 10.01
CA TYR A 33 8.70 15.42 9.93
C TYR A 33 8.91 15.85 8.49
N GLU A 34 9.07 17.14 8.27
CA GLU A 34 9.44 17.71 6.99
C GLU A 34 10.97 17.79 6.87
N SER A 35 11.46 17.47 5.69
CA SER A 35 12.87 17.62 5.33
C SER A 35 13.00 17.98 3.84
N GLN A 36 13.44 19.21 3.55
CA GLN A 36 13.70 19.75 2.20
C GLN A 36 12.48 19.66 1.24
N GLY A 37 11.26 19.87 1.78
CA GLY A 37 10.01 19.81 1.02
C GLY A 37 9.43 18.40 0.87
N ASP A 38 10.15 17.37 1.29
CA ASP A 38 9.61 16.02 1.51
C ASP A 38 9.04 15.92 2.94
N VAL A 39 8.07 15.02 3.15
CA VAL A 39 7.60 14.65 4.49
C VAL A 39 7.77 13.16 4.67
N TYR A 40 8.37 12.78 5.78
CA TYR A 40 8.64 11.38 6.13
C TYR A 40 7.91 10.97 7.40
N TYR A 41 7.46 9.70 7.44
CA TYR A 41 6.95 9.07 8.65
C TYR A 41 8.12 8.57 9.50
N ARG A 42 8.07 8.87 10.80
CA ARG A 42 9.09 8.45 11.79
C ARG A 42 8.77 7.06 12.33
N VAL A 43 9.30 6.02 11.67
CA VAL A 43 8.95 4.61 11.96
C VAL A 43 9.21 4.24 13.41
N ARG A 44 10.36 4.65 13.98
CA ARG A 44 10.70 4.34 15.38
C ARG A 44 9.81 5.03 16.41
N ALA A 45 9.04 6.04 16.02
CA ALA A 45 8.07 6.68 16.91
C ALA A 45 6.75 5.91 17.03
N PHE A 46 6.55 4.85 16.23
CA PHE A 46 5.37 3.99 16.29
C PHE A 46 5.75 2.59 16.84
N PRO A 47 5.54 2.33 18.15
CA PRO A 47 6.06 1.12 18.81
C PRO A 47 5.53 -0.20 18.25
N SER A 48 4.35 -0.18 17.60
CA SER A 48 3.72 -1.37 17.02
C SER A 48 4.08 -1.61 15.55
N TYR A 49 5.05 -0.87 14.99
CA TYR A 49 5.47 -1.09 13.60
C TYR A 49 6.05 -2.49 13.42
N GLY A 50 5.63 -3.19 12.38
CA GLY A 50 5.99 -4.58 12.13
C GLY A 50 5.00 -5.62 12.67
N CYS A 51 3.94 -5.18 13.38
CA CYS A 51 2.99 -6.09 14.02
C CYS A 51 2.18 -6.94 13.02
N LEU A 52 1.86 -6.41 11.84
CA LEU A 52 1.11 -7.13 10.81
C LEU A 52 1.99 -8.17 10.10
N CYS A 53 3.21 -7.80 9.74
CA CYS A 53 4.14 -8.69 9.05
C CYS A 53 4.90 -9.63 9.99
N GLY A 54 4.80 -9.43 11.30
CA GLY A 54 5.47 -10.26 12.30
C GLY A 54 6.98 -10.07 12.35
N GLN A 55 7.48 -8.90 11.93
CA GLN A 55 8.91 -8.56 11.91
C GLN A 55 9.21 -7.47 12.96
N ASN A 56 10.37 -7.56 13.58
CA ASN A 56 10.88 -6.49 14.42
C ASN A 56 11.68 -5.47 13.59
N LEU A 57 11.94 -4.29 14.17
CA LEU A 57 12.65 -3.21 13.47
C LEU A 57 14.09 -3.58 13.09
N GLU A 58 14.76 -4.41 13.88
CA GLU A 58 16.14 -4.85 13.62
C GLU A 58 16.23 -5.75 12.39
N ASP A 59 15.26 -6.67 12.22
CA ASP A 59 15.16 -7.52 11.04
C ASP A 59 14.86 -6.69 9.78
N LEU A 60 14.01 -5.68 9.90
CA LEU A 60 13.66 -4.75 8.81
C LEU A 60 14.86 -3.89 8.39
N GLU A 61 15.66 -3.44 9.35
CA GLU A 61 16.87 -2.64 9.11
C GLU A 61 17.93 -3.43 8.32
N SER A 62 18.11 -4.72 8.65
CA SER A 62 19.05 -5.60 7.95
C SER A 62 18.65 -5.91 6.51
N GLY A 63 17.36 -5.82 6.19
CA GLY A 63 16.79 -6.02 4.86
C GLY A 63 16.61 -4.74 4.05
N ALA A 64 16.73 -3.56 4.67
CA ALA A 64 16.58 -2.30 4.00
C ALA A 64 17.71 -2.07 2.97
N ARG A 65 17.36 -1.84 1.72
CA ARG A 65 18.32 -1.32 0.73
C ARG A 65 18.61 0.13 1.09
N VAL A 66 19.65 0.32 1.89
CA VAL A 66 20.09 1.64 2.34
C VAL A 66 20.83 2.33 1.19
N SER A 67 20.08 3.03 0.32
CA SER A 67 20.58 4.31 -0.13
C SER A 67 20.17 5.31 0.96
N VAL A 68 21.06 5.65 1.83
CA VAL A 68 20.84 6.73 2.79
C VAL A 68 20.71 8.00 1.95
N ASP A 69 19.49 8.36 1.62
CA ASP A 69 19.19 9.72 1.24
C ASP A 69 19.51 10.53 2.48
N GLU A 70 20.51 11.41 2.42
CA GLU A 70 20.98 12.26 3.53
C GLU A 70 19.86 13.11 4.16
N VAL A 71 18.67 13.02 3.61
CA VAL A 71 17.46 13.80 3.94
C VAL A 71 16.61 13.15 5.03
N LYS A 72 16.75 11.83 5.26
CA LYS A 72 15.99 11.07 6.26
C LYS A 72 16.69 11.04 7.62
N GLU A 73 15.91 11.11 8.70
CA GLU A 73 16.44 10.90 10.07
C GLU A 73 16.81 9.44 10.33
N ASP A 74 16.05 8.49 9.74
CA ASP A 74 16.27 7.05 9.89
C ASP A 74 16.05 6.32 8.53
N PRO A 75 16.86 5.31 8.20
CA PRO A 75 16.72 4.53 6.96
C PRO A 75 15.35 3.86 6.79
N LEU A 76 14.67 3.50 7.87
CA LEU A 76 13.34 2.88 7.87
C LEU A 76 12.22 3.87 7.56
N ASP A 77 12.46 5.18 7.73
CA ASP A 77 11.43 6.19 7.50
C ASP A 77 10.97 6.18 6.04
N PHE A 78 9.68 6.34 5.83
CA PHE A 78 9.09 6.29 4.51
C PHE A 78 8.37 7.59 4.16
N ALA A 79 8.32 7.91 2.86
CA ALA A 79 7.77 9.15 2.37
C ALA A 79 6.23 9.19 2.48
N LEU A 80 5.72 10.27 3.06
CA LEU A 80 4.30 10.65 3.08
C LEU A 80 3.98 11.67 1.99
N TRP A 81 4.92 12.58 1.72
CA TRP A 81 4.87 13.61 0.67
C TRP A 81 6.23 13.71 0.03
N LYS A 82 6.28 13.87 -1.30
CA LYS A 82 7.51 14.06 -2.06
C LYS A 82 7.47 15.41 -2.76
N ALA A 83 8.51 16.21 -2.57
CA ALA A 83 8.71 17.46 -3.30
C ALA A 83 8.68 17.21 -4.81
N GLN A 84 8.13 18.17 -5.55
CA GLN A 84 7.97 18.09 -7.00
C GLN A 84 9.31 17.90 -7.70
N LYS A 85 9.34 16.96 -8.66
CA LYS A 85 10.42 16.84 -9.64
C LYS A 85 9.94 17.32 -11.01
N PRO A 86 10.83 17.83 -11.87
CA PRO A 86 10.46 18.28 -13.21
C PRO A 86 9.71 17.19 -13.99
N GLY A 87 8.54 17.56 -14.56
CA GLY A 87 7.71 16.64 -15.35
C GLY A 87 6.77 15.75 -14.57
N GLU A 88 6.79 15.75 -13.21
CA GLU A 88 5.83 15.03 -12.38
C GLU A 88 4.59 15.89 -12.09
N PRO A 89 3.39 15.28 -12.00
CA PRO A 89 2.22 15.97 -11.47
C PRO A 89 2.48 16.38 -10.02
N ALA A 90 2.02 17.56 -9.64
CA ALA A 90 2.20 18.09 -8.30
C ALA A 90 1.02 18.93 -7.86
N TRP A 91 0.82 19.00 -6.55
CA TRP A 91 -0.20 19.80 -5.88
C TRP A 91 0.43 20.68 -4.83
N GLU A 92 -0.23 21.80 -4.55
CA GLU A 92 0.17 22.70 -3.48
C GLU A 92 -0.07 22.07 -2.11
N SER A 93 0.90 22.26 -1.20
CA SER A 93 0.83 21.80 0.18
C SER A 93 1.54 22.78 1.12
N PRO A 94 1.37 22.65 2.46
CA PRO A 94 2.12 23.44 3.43
C PRO A 94 3.64 23.30 3.31
N TRP A 95 4.12 22.20 2.73
CA TRP A 95 5.54 21.86 2.54
C TRP A 95 6.06 22.21 1.15
N GLY A 96 5.24 22.86 0.33
CA GLY A 96 5.52 23.24 -1.06
C GLY A 96 4.84 22.36 -2.10
N MET A 97 5.18 22.61 -3.35
CA MET A 97 4.66 21.79 -4.47
C MET A 97 5.21 20.38 -4.42
N GLY A 98 4.32 19.38 -4.54
CA GLY A 98 4.73 17.99 -4.44
C GLY A 98 3.58 17.01 -4.70
N ARG A 99 3.80 15.76 -4.38
CA ARG A 99 2.83 14.68 -4.55
C ARG A 99 2.82 13.73 -3.34
N PRO A 100 1.69 13.02 -3.09
CA PRO A 100 1.63 12.02 -2.03
C PRO A 100 2.66 10.91 -2.21
N GLY A 101 3.12 10.35 -1.09
CA GLY A 101 3.68 9.02 -1.06
C GLY A 101 2.60 7.96 -1.34
N TRP A 102 2.99 6.79 -1.81
CA TRP A 102 2.03 5.76 -2.22
C TRP A 102 1.12 5.29 -1.08
N HIS A 103 1.66 5.12 0.12
CA HIS A 103 0.92 4.49 1.23
C HIS A 103 -0.14 5.41 1.85
N ILE A 104 0.10 6.72 1.88
CA ILE A 104 -0.81 7.70 2.50
C ILE A 104 -2.11 7.87 1.70
N GLU A 105 -2.07 7.60 0.40
CA GLU A 105 -3.24 7.67 -0.47
C GLU A 105 -4.34 6.73 0.02
N CYS A 106 -4.00 5.46 0.25
CA CYS A 106 -4.94 4.45 0.71
C CYS A 106 -5.46 4.75 2.11
N SER A 107 -4.60 5.18 3.03
CA SER A 107 -5.02 5.59 4.38
C SER A 107 -6.02 6.74 4.35
N ALA A 108 -5.76 7.77 3.56
CA ALA A 108 -6.66 8.92 3.46
C ALA A 108 -7.98 8.57 2.76
N MET A 109 -7.94 7.82 1.67
CA MET A 109 -9.15 7.44 0.94
C MET A 109 -10.02 6.48 1.74
N SER A 110 -9.47 5.44 2.36
CA SER A 110 -10.23 4.49 3.15
C SER A 110 -10.88 5.14 4.36
N THR A 111 -10.16 5.97 5.08
CA THR A 111 -10.73 6.67 6.24
C THR A 111 -11.81 7.68 5.86
N THR A 112 -11.73 8.26 4.67
CA THR A 112 -12.77 9.18 4.15
C THR A 112 -14.10 8.46 3.92
N TYR A 113 -14.09 7.25 3.39
CA TYR A 113 -15.31 6.53 3.03
C TYR A 113 -15.78 5.51 4.05
N LEU A 114 -14.87 4.93 4.83
CA LEU A 114 -15.14 3.82 5.74
C LEU A 114 -14.99 4.19 7.21
N GLY A 115 -14.48 5.40 7.50
CA GLY A 115 -14.19 5.85 8.85
C GLY A 115 -12.81 5.42 9.34
N GLU A 116 -12.46 5.83 10.57
CA GLU A 116 -11.13 5.62 11.15
C GLU A 116 -10.83 4.15 11.48
N THR A 117 -11.86 3.34 11.65
CA THR A 117 -11.78 1.88 11.83
C THR A 117 -12.84 1.21 10.96
N PHE A 118 -12.44 0.25 10.15
CA PHE A 118 -13.37 -0.51 9.29
C PHE A 118 -13.11 -2.02 9.37
N ASP A 119 -14.01 -2.81 8.76
CA ASP A 119 -14.05 -4.24 9.02
C ASP A 119 -12.97 -5.03 8.28
N ILE A 120 -12.88 -4.90 6.95
CA ILE A 120 -12.01 -5.73 6.12
C ILE A 120 -11.15 -4.88 5.20
N HIS A 121 -9.84 -5.13 5.21
CA HIS A 121 -8.89 -4.60 4.24
C HIS A 121 -8.19 -5.77 3.56
N GLY A 122 -8.18 -5.76 2.24
CA GLY A 122 -7.63 -6.86 1.46
C GLY A 122 -6.64 -6.41 0.40
N GLY A 123 -5.77 -7.34 0.02
CA GLY A 123 -4.82 -7.13 -1.07
C GLY A 123 -4.00 -8.37 -1.38
N GLY A 124 -3.04 -8.25 -2.28
CA GLY A 124 -2.06 -9.30 -2.53
C GLY A 124 -1.10 -9.45 -1.35
N LYS A 125 -0.52 -10.63 -1.19
CA LYS A 125 0.45 -10.91 -0.11
C LYS A 125 1.70 -10.01 -0.19
N ASP A 126 2.03 -9.49 -1.35
CA ASP A 126 3.10 -8.52 -1.57
C ASP A 126 2.81 -7.13 -0.98
N LEU A 127 1.55 -6.81 -0.70
CA LEU A 127 1.16 -5.57 -0.02
C LEU A 127 1.27 -5.67 1.50
N LEU A 128 1.40 -6.88 2.07
CA LEU A 128 1.53 -7.07 3.52
C LEU A 128 2.62 -6.17 4.09
N PHE A 129 3.78 -6.17 3.45
CA PHE A 129 4.90 -5.29 3.76
C PHE A 129 5.55 -4.76 2.48
N PRO A 130 5.86 -3.44 2.42
CA PRO A 130 5.65 -2.44 3.47
C PRO A 130 4.28 -1.75 3.45
N HIS A 131 3.44 -1.94 2.41
CA HIS A 131 2.28 -1.09 2.13
C HIS A 131 1.25 -1.07 3.27
N HIS A 132 0.70 -2.24 3.64
CA HIS A 132 -0.34 -2.33 4.67
C HIS A 132 0.22 -2.05 6.08
N GLU A 133 1.46 -2.41 6.35
CA GLU A 133 2.13 -2.04 7.60
C GLU A 133 2.24 -0.51 7.73
N ASN A 134 2.60 0.17 6.64
CA ASN A 134 2.68 1.63 6.59
C ASN A 134 1.30 2.29 6.73
N GLU A 135 0.24 1.69 6.17
CA GLU A 135 -1.12 2.19 6.36
C GLU A 135 -1.57 2.10 7.83
N ILE A 136 -1.22 1.00 8.52
CA ILE A 136 -1.48 0.88 9.97
C ILE A 136 -0.77 1.99 10.74
N ALA A 137 0.52 2.18 10.49
CA ALA A 137 1.32 3.20 11.16
C ALA A 137 0.72 4.60 10.93
N GLN A 138 0.36 4.93 9.71
CA GLN A 138 -0.25 6.21 9.35
C GLN A 138 -1.60 6.42 10.04
N THR A 139 -2.51 5.47 9.89
CA THR A 139 -3.89 5.66 10.36
C THR A 139 -3.99 5.49 11.87
N SER A 140 -3.43 4.42 12.44
CA SER A 140 -3.45 4.23 13.90
C SER A 140 -2.62 5.27 14.62
N GLY A 141 -1.49 5.69 14.05
CA GLY A 141 -0.70 6.80 14.57
C GLY A 141 -1.49 8.11 14.62
N ALA A 142 -2.17 8.46 13.52
CA ALA A 142 -2.96 9.68 13.44
C ALA A 142 -4.21 9.65 14.35
N THR A 143 -4.88 8.51 14.45
CA THR A 143 -6.18 8.40 15.15
C THR A 143 -6.08 7.92 16.58
N GLY A 144 -5.08 7.12 16.92
CA GLY A 144 -4.96 6.40 18.19
C GLY A 144 -5.91 5.19 18.28
N LYS A 145 -6.52 4.78 17.15
CA LYS A 145 -7.49 3.68 17.06
C LYS A 145 -6.97 2.55 16.21
N PRO A 146 -7.44 1.31 16.38
CA PRO A 146 -7.20 0.23 15.41
C PRO A 146 -7.71 0.65 14.03
N TYR A 147 -6.89 0.42 12.99
CA TYR A 147 -7.24 0.81 11.62
C TYR A 147 -8.23 -0.17 10.99
N VAL A 148 -7.92 -1.47 11.06
CA VAL A 148 -8.70 -2.53 10.40
C VAL A 148 -8.92 -3.68 11.37
N ARG A 149 -10.13 -4.29 11.32
CA ARG A 149 -10.47 -5.44 12.17
C ARG A 149 -9.91 -6.74 11.59
N TYR A 150 -9.99 -6.92 10.25
CA TYR A 150 -9.57 -8.15 9.57
C TYR A 150 -8.74 -7.83 8.34
N TRP A 151 -7.54 -8.36 8.28
CA TRP A 151 -6.66 -8.30 7.12
C TRP A 151 -6.79 -9.55 6.28
N MET A 152 -6.92 -9.41 4.96
CA MET A 152 -7.05 -10.54 4.05
C MET A 152 -6.02 -10.41 2.91
N HIS A 153 -5.10 -11.36 2.80
CA HIS A 153 -4.06 -11.35 1.80
C HIS A 153 -4.16 -12.55 0.88
N ASN A 154 -4.43 -12.31 -0.41
CA ASN A 154 -4.45 -13.35 -1.42
C ASN A 154 -3.03 -13.83 -1.73
N GLY A 155 -2.88 -15.13 -1.97
CA GLY A 155 -1.68 -15.70 -2.56
C GLY A 155 -1.47 -15.26 -4.01
N PHE A 156 -0.33 -15.65 -4.58
CA PHE A 156 -0.01 -15.37 -5.97
C PHE A 156 -0.57 -16.44 -6.91
N ILE A 157 -0.69 -16.08 -8.19
CA ILE A 157 -0.85 -17.07 -9.26
C ILE A 157 0.54 -17.59 -9.60
N ASN A 158 0.72 -18.89 -9.52
CA ASN A 158 1.94 -19.58 -9.89
C ASN A 158 1.73 -20.35 -11.20
N ILE A 159 2.73 -20.31 -12.07
CA ILE A 159 2.80 -21.11 -13.29
C ILE A 159 4.04 -21.97 -13.14
N ASP A 160 3.91 -23.29 -13.25
CA ASP A 160 5.02 -24.26 -13.10
C ASP A 160 5.82 -24.04 -11.79
N ASN A 161 5.10 -23.86 -10.68
CA ASN A 161 5.65 -23.57 -9.35
C ASN A 161 6.41 -22.24 -9.22
N GLU A 162 6.35 -21.37 -10.22
CA GLU A 162 6.95 -20.04 -10.18
C GLU A 162 5.88 -18.94 -10.14
N LYS A 163 6.12 -17.90 -9.33
CA LYS A 163 5.25 -16.70 -9.30
C LYS A 163 5.16 -16.10 -10.70
N MET A 164 3.92 -15.91 -11.18
CA MET A 164 3.67 -15.18 -12.44
C MET A 164 4.17 -13.74 -12.35
N SER A 165 5.07 -13.35 -13.23
CA SER A 165 5.61 -11.98 -13.27
C SER A 165 6.09 -11.58 -14.66
N LYS A 166 6.04 -10.29 -14.97
CA LYS A 166 6.54 -9.75 -16.26
C LYS A 166 8.03 -10.00 -16.47
N SER A 167 8.82 -9.91 -15.41
CA SER A 167 10.28 -10.12 -15.47
C SER A 167 10.69 -11.54 -15.80
N LYS A 168 9.82 -12.53 -15.53
CA LYS A 168 10.05 -13.95 -15.85
C LYS A 168 9.52 -14.36 -17.22
N GLY A 169 8.78 -13.50 -17.91
CA GLY A 169 8.19 -13.81 -19.22
C GLY A 169 7.00 -14.78 -19.16
N ASN A 170 6.55 -15.19 -17.97
CA ASN A 170 5.41 -16.07 -17.74
C ASN A 170 4.11 -15.32 -17.37
N PHE A 171 3.99 -14.08 -17.83
CA PHE A 171 2.88 -13.19 -17.50
C PHE A 171 1.84 -13.16 -18.64
N PHE A 172 0.59 -13.48 -18.29
CA PHE A 172 -0.56 -13.38 -19.19
C PHE A 172 -1.56 -12.36 -18.64
N THR A 173 -2.07 -11.49 -19.52
CA THR A 173 -3.17 -10.61 -19.15
C THR A 173 -4.51 -11.36 -19.26
N VAL A 174 -5.52 -10.94 -18.50
CA VAL A 174 -6.90 -11.44 -18.68
C VAL A 174 -7.37 -11.28 -20.12
N ARG A 175 -6.93 -10.21 -20.81
CA ARG A 175 -7.25 -9.95 -22.21
C ARG A 175 -6.60 -10.98 -23.16
N ASP A 176 -5.41 -11.45 -22.86
CA ASP A 176 -4.77 -12.50 -23.66
C ASP A 176 -5.45 -13.85 -23.44
N ILE A 177 -5.72 -14.19 -22.18
CA ILE A 177 -6.44 -15.41 -21.82
C ILE A 177 -7.85 -15.44 -22.46
N SER A 178 -8.52 -14.30 -22.58
CA SER A 178 -9.85 -14.22 -23.16
C SER A 178 -9.94 -14.54 -24.67
N LYS A 179 -8.79 -14.63 -25.34
CA LYS A 179 -8.75 -15.05 -26.74
C LYS A 179 -8.81 -16.57 -26.91
N GLU A 180 -8.43 -17.32 -25.86
CA GLU A 180 -8.31 -18.77 -25.87
C GLU A 180 -9.36 -19.46 -24.99
N PHE A 181 -9.81 -18.78 -23.92
CA PHE A 181 -10.70 -19.34 -22.90
C PHE A 181 -11.90 -18.45 -22.61
N ASP A 182 -13.03 -19.07 -22.28
CA ASP A 182 -14.21 -18.37 -21.77
C ASP A 182 -13.88 -17.70 -20.42
N LEU A 183 -14.25 -16.44 -20.28
CA LEU A 183 -13.99 -15.66 -19.07
C LEU A 183 -14.72 -16.16 -17.83
N GLU A 184 -15.85 -16.88 -17.99
CA GLU A 184 -16.55 -17.51 -16.89
C GLU A 184 -15.77 -18.72 -16.36
N ALA A 185 -15.13 -19.50 -17.26
CA ALA A 185 -14.21 -20.58 -16.88
C ALA A 185 -12.98 -20.03 -16.15
N VAL A 186 -12.41 -18.93 -16.63
CA VAL A 186 -11.31 -18.24 -15.94
C VAL A 186 -11.72 -17.77 -14.55
N ARG A 187 -12.91 -17.21 -14.42
CA ARG A 187 -13.45 -16.80 -13.11
C ARG A 187 -13.64 -17.99 -12.18
N LEU A 188 -14.20 -19.08 -12.66
CA LEU A 188 -14.37 -20.32 -11.88
C LEU A 188 -13.02 -20.84 -11.39
N PHE A 189 -12.02 -20.89 -12.27
CA PHE A 189 -10.66 -21.27 -11.92
C PHE A 189 -10.09 -20.40 -10.77
N MET A 190 -10.20 -19.06 -10.87
CA MET A 190 -9.74 -18.16 -9.81
C MET A 190 -10.46 -18.37 -8.47
N LEU A 191 -11.71 -18.81 -8.49
CA LEU A 191 -12.53 -19.05 -7.30
C LEU A 191 -12.45 -20.49 -6.78
N SER A 192 -11.84 -21.42 -7.53
CA SER A 192 -11.76 -22.85 -7.16
C SER A 192 -10.77 -23.12 -6.03
N ALA A 193 -9.77 -22.26 -5.87
CA ALA A 193 -8.83 -22.34 -4.77
C ALA A 193 -9.39 -21.63 -3.51
N HIS A 194 -8.90 -22.00 -2.32
CA HIS A 194 -9.18 -21.26 -1.10
C HIS A 194 -8.73 -19.80 -1.27
N TYR A 195 -9.56 -18.85 -0.89
CA TYR A 195 -9.35 -17.40 -1.18
C TYR A 195 -8.04 -16.80 -0.65
N LEU A 196 -7.37 -17.44 0.29
CA LEU A 196 -6.05 -17.04 0.81
C LEU A 196 -4.90 -17.91 0.28
N SER A 197 -5.18 -18.91 -0.54
CA SER A 197 -4.17 -19.82 -1.07
C SER A 197 -3.49 -19.30 -2.32
N LEU A 198 -2.33 -19.87 -2.63
CA LEU A 198 -1.73 -19.78 -3.95
C LEU A 198 -2.61 -20.50 -4.97
N ILE A 199 -2.76 -19.94 -6.15
CA ILE A 199 -3.43 -20.60 -7.29
C ILE A 199 -2.33 -21.17 -8.18
N HIS A 200 -2.31 -22.48 -8.35
CA HIS A 200 -1.34 -23.18 -9.19
C HIS A 200 -1.95 -23.50 -10.55
N ILE A 201 -1.25 -23.11 -11.61
CA ILE A 201 -1.46 -23.58 -12.98
C ILE A 201 -0.35 -24.59 -13.24
N SER A 202 -0.70 -25.84 -13.43
CA SER A 202 0.16 -26.90 -13.96
C SER A 202 -0.34 -27.30 -15.33
N GLU A 203 0.57 -27.74 -16.20
CA GLU A 203 0.23 -28.35 -17.50
C GLU A 203 -0.72 -29.55 -17.33
#